data_0a24106e0e732a46d1e05ca9f681a076
#
_entry.id   0a24106e0e732a46d1e05ca9f681a076
#
_cell.length_a   1.000
_cell.length_b   1.000
_cell.length_c   1.000
_cell.angle_alpha   90.00
_cell.angle_beta   90.00
_cell.angle_gamma   90.00
#
_symmetry.space_group_name_H-M   'P 1'
#
loop_
_entity.id
_entity.type
_entity.pdbx_description
1 polymer ?
#
loop_
_entity_poly.entity_id
_entity_poly.type
_entity_poly.pdbx_seq_one_letter_code
_entity_poly.pdbx_strand_id
1 'polypeptide(L)'
;MPEDALPDGGAPGERGPVGPFARVSGMQTKLHRWAAADPGRRFDDLFNFVCDPATLIVAFSRVAGNRGARTPGVDGLTVADVEAAIGVPGFLDDLRAQLKAGMFRPLPVRERMISKPGGSGKVRRLGIPTVADRVIQAALKLVLEPIFEADCAPRGAGFTGRGARPRRAPVAAGVQKLGAV
;
A
#
# COMPACT_ATOMS: atom_id res chain seq x y z
N MET A 1 42.11 -36.17 34.51
CA MET A 1 40.86 -35.47 34.66
C MET A 1 40.80 -34.39 33.63
N PRO A 2 40.11 -34.54 32.47
CA PRO A 2 39.88 -33.43 31.56
C PRO A 2 38.62 -32.69 32.01
N GLU A 3 38.76 -31.39 32.12
CA GLU A 3 37.76 -30.41 32.47
C GLU A 3 36.79 -30.19 31.27
N ASP A 4 35.53 -30.58 31.44
CA ASP A 4 34.47 -30.34 30.47
C ASP A 4 34.16 -28.84 30.45
N ALA A 5 34.62 -28.14 29.42
CA ALA A 5 34.23 -26.79 29.11
C ALA A 5 32.79 -26.80 28.55
N LEU A 6 31.85 -26.24 29.31
CA LEU A 6 30.49 -25.96 28.89
C LEU A 6 30.48 -24.98 27.69
N PRO A 7 29.64 -25.18 26.66
CA PRO A 7 29.55 -24.24 25.56
C PRO A 7 28.90 -22.95 26.05
N ASP A 8 29.63 -21.87 25.77
CA ASP A 8 29.23 -20.49 25.97
C ASP A 8 27.83 -20.22 25.39
N GLY A 9 26.92 -19.83 26.27
CA GLY A 9 25.56 -19.45 25.91
C GLY A 9 25.60 -18.16 25.10
N GLY A 10 25.56 -18.28 23.77
CA GLY A 10 25.45 -17.15 22.87
C GLY A 10 24.31 -16.23 23.29
N ALA A 11 24.65 -15.00 23.67
CA ALA A 11 23.70 -13.94 23.98
C ALA A 11 22.68 -13.80 22.83
N PRO A 12 21.37 -13.54 23.15
CA PRO A 12 20.38 -13.29 22.12
C PRO A 12 20.79 -12.05 21.32
N GLY A 13 21.23 -12.27 20.07
CA GLY A 13 21.68 -11.21 19.18
C GLY A 13 20.69 -10.06 19.17
N GLU A 14 21.14 -8.88 19.53
CA GLU A 14 20.41 -7.61 19.39
C GLU A 14 19.93 -7.50 17.95
N ARG A 15 18.65 -7.77 17.75
CA ARG A 15 18.00 -7.51 16.46
C ARG A 15 18.00 -6.00 16.29
N GLY A 16 18.88 -5.49 15.47
CA GLY A 16 18.93 -4.09 15.10
C GLY A 16 17.55 -3.56 14.69
N PRO A 17 17.34 -2.25 14.66
CA PRO A 17 16.03 -1.65 14.44
C PRO A 17 15.39 -2.20 13.16
N VAL A 18 14.24 -2.83 13.31
CA VAL A 18 13.48 -3.39 12.19
C VAL A 18 13.07 -2.25 11.26
N GLY A 19 13.51 -2.28 10.02
CA GLY A 19 13.20 -1.24 9.03
C GLY A 19 11.68 -1.07 8.81
N PRO A 20 11.24 0.10 8.29
CA PRO A 20 9.82 0.45 8.18
C PRO A 20 9.01 -0.58 7.40
N PHE A 21 9.54 -1.13 6.32
CA PHE A 21 8.86 -2.15 5.52
C PHE A 21 8.63 -3.45 6.30
N ALA A 22 9.62 -3.93 7.02
CA ALA A 22 9.49 -5.14 7.84
C ALA A 22 8.53 -4.92 9.02
N ARG A 23 8.55 -3.74 9.64
CA ARG A 23 7.60 -3.35 10.69
C ARG A 23 6.16 -3.36 10.18
N VAL A 24 5.89 -2.77 9.01
CA VAL A 24 4.56 -2.76 8.39
C VAL A 24 4.12 -4.15 7.99
N SER A 25 5.00 -4.97 7.39
CA SER A 25 4.70 -6.37 7.08
C SER A 25 4.33 -7.18 8.32
N GLY A 26 5.07 -7.01 9.42
CA GLY A 26 4.75 -7.64 10.70
C GLY A 26 3.39 -7.22 11.27
N MET A 27 3.05 -5.94 11.17
CA MET A 27 1.73 -5.42 11.54
C MET A 27 0.63 -6.05 10.68
N GLN A 28 0.79 -6.08 9.36
CA GLN A 28 -0.18 -6.68 8.43
C GLN A 28 -0.42 -8.16 8.71
N THR A 29 0.64 -8.92 8.97
CA THR A 29 0.55 -10.33 9.35
C THR A 29 -0.24 -10.51 10.65
N LYS A 30 -0.03 -9.65 11.65
CA LYS A 30 -0.78 -9.69 12.91
C LYS A 30 -2.26 -9.39 12.70
N LEU A 31 -2.59 -8.33 11.96
CA LEU A 31 -3.97 -7.93 11.69
C LEU A 31 -4.73 -9.03 10.94
N HIS A 32 -4.13 -9.57 9.89
CA HIS A 32 -4.71 -10.70 9.15
C HIS A 32 -4.96 -11.92 10.05
N ARG A 33 -3.96 -12.32 10.86
CA ARG A 33 -4.10 -13.47 11.77
C ARG A 33 -5.20 -13.25 12.80
N TRP A 34 -5.32 -12.04 13.36
CA TRP A 34 -6.36 -11.72 14.31
C TRP A 34 -7.75 -11.73 13.69
N ALA A 35 -7.92 -11.17 12.51
CA ALA A 35 -9.18 -11.19 11.79
C ALA A 35 -9.59 -12.62 11.37
N ALA A 36 -8.63 -13.43 10.91
CA ALA A 36 -8.88 -14.82 10.51
C ALA A 36 -9.25 -15.72 11.72
N ALA A 37 -8.64 -15.47 12.89
CA ALA A 37 -8.90 -16.25 14.10
C ALA A 37 -10.26 -15.93 14.72
N ASP A 38 -10.72 -14.68 14.64
CA ASP A 38 -11.98 -14.23 15.22
C ASP A 38 -12.70 -13.26 14.29
N PRO A 39 -13.66 -13.75 13.50
CA PRO A 39 -14.43 -12.92 12.56
C PRO A 39 -15.31 -11.86 13.20
N GLY A 40 -15.62 -12.01 14.48
CA GLY A 40 -16.38 -11.04 15.27
C GLY A 40 -15.52 -9.98 15.95
N ARG A 41 -14.20 -10.07 15.81
CA ARG A 41 -13.26 -9.19 16.48
C ARG A 41 -13.44 -7.74 16.09
N ARG A 42 -13.55 -6.89 17.08
CA ARG A 42 -13.49 -5.43 16.92
C ARG A 42 -12.05 -4.96 17.05
N PHE A 43 -11.69 -4.00 16.19
CA PHE A 43 -10.37 -3.39 16.18
C PHE A 43 -10.49 -1.93 16.59
N ASP A 44 -10.16 -1.62 17.83
CA ASP A 44 -10.40 -0.29 18.41
C ASP A 44 -9.25 0.71 18.18
N ASP A 45 -8.06 0.22 17.79
CA ASP A 45 -6.83 1.03 17.73
C ASP A 45 -6.18 1.08 16.32
N LEU A 46 -6.96 0.92 15.26
CA LEU A 46 -6.44 0.95 13.89
C LEU A 46 -5.86 2.31 13.51
N PHE A 47 -6.36 3.39 14.11
CA PHE A 47 -5.90 4.75 13.83
C PHE A 47 -4.43 4.95 14.22
N ASN A 48 -3.98 4.35 15.33
CA ASN A 48 -2.57 4.42 15.72
C ASN A 48 -1.65 3.72 14.72
N PHE A 49 -2.09 2.61 14.10
CA PHE A 49 -1.34 1.96 13.03
C PHE A 49 -1.28 2.82 11.77
N VAL A 50 -2.34 3.56 11.44
CA VAL A 50 -2.34 4.51 10.30
C VAL A 50 -1.36 5.65 10.56
N CYS A 51 -1.31 6.18 11.81
CA CYS A 51 -0.42 7.25 12.22
C CYS A 51 1.01 6.78 12.57
N ASP A 52 1.32 5.48 12.48
CA ASP A 52 2.67 4.97 12.73
C ASP A 52 3.65 5.51 11.69
N PRO A 53 4.82 6.07 12.10
CA PRO A 53 5.80 6.60 11.17
C PRO A 53 6.22 5.61 10.09
N ALA A 54 6.40 4.32 10.43
CA ALA A 54 6.75 3.31 9.46
C ALA A 54 5.64 3.09 8.41
N THR A 55 4.38 3.15 8.84
CA THR A 55 3.22 3.04 7.93
C THR A 55 3.18 4.22 6.96
N LEU A 56 3.40 5.45 7.44
CA LEU A 56 3.42 6.65 6.60
C LEU A 56 4.59 6.63 5.61
N ILE A 57 5.78 6.18 6.02
CA ILE A 57 6.95 6.02 5.14
C ILE A 57 6.64 5.02 4.02
N VAL A 58 6.09 3.85 4.34
CA VAL A 58 5.74 2.84 3.34
C VAL A 58 4.61 3.33 2.43
N ALA A 59 3.62 4.04 2.97
CA ALA A 59 2.54 4.65 2.21
C ALA A 59 3.07 5.69 1.21
N PHE A 60 3.97 6.58 1.66
CA PHE A 60 4.63 7.56 0.78
C PHE A 60 5.42 6.86 -0.34
N SER A 61 6.24 5.87 -0.01
CA SER A 61 7.00 5.09 -1.00
C SER A 61 6.09 4.45 -2.06
N ARG A 62 4.92 3.92 -1.66
CA ARG A 62 3.93 3.40 -2.61
C ARG A 62 3.37 4.50 -3.52
N VAL A 63 3.06 5.67 -2.97
CA VAL A 63 2.55 6.81 -3.74
C VAL A 63 3.61 7.32 -4.72
N ALA A 64 4.87 7.45 -4.27
CA ALA A 64 6.01 7.87 -5.08
C ALA A 64 6.31 6.89 -6.24
N GLY A 65 6.18 5.59 -6.00
CA GLY A 65 6.36 4.55 -7.03
C GLY A 65 5.21 4.42 -8.03
N ASN A 66 4.08 5.08 -7.82
CA ASN A 66 2.93 5.00 -8.70
C ASN A 66 3.05 5.92 -9.93
N ARG A 67 2.45 5.52 -11.06
CA ARG A 67 2.37 6.36 -12.28
C ARG A 67 1.78 7.75 -12.03
N GLY A 68 0.89 7.87 -11.03
CA GLY A 68 0.26 9.12 -10.61
C GLY A 68 1.18 10.06 -9.81
N ALA A 69 2.39 9.66 -9.42
CA ALA A 69 3.31 10.48 -8.62
C ALA A 69 3.59 11.86 -9.23
N ARG A 70 3.65 11.92 -10.56
CA ARG A 70 3.88 13.15 -11.35
C ARG A 70 2.62 13.98 -11.64
N THR A 71 1.47 13.53 -11.17
CA THR A 71 0.20 14.22 -11.42
C THR A 71 -0.20 14.99 -10.17
N PRO A 72 -0.25 16.35 -10.21
CA PRO A 72 -0.62 17.14 -9.04
C PRO A 72 -2.12 17.06 -8.75
N GLY A 73 -2.47 17.22 -7.47
CA GLY A 73 -3.84 17.43 -7.01
C GLY A 73 -4.32 18.86 -7.27
N VAL A 74 -5.32 19.30 -6.49
CA VAL A 74 -5.84 20.68 -6.53
C VAL A 74 -4.82 21.68 -6.00
N ASP A 75 -3.94 21.26 -5.11
CA ASP A 75 -2.83 22.04 -4.53
C ASP A 75 -1.68 22.31 -5.50
N GLY A 76 -1.70 21.69 -6.67
CA GLY A 76 -0.65 21.84 -7.68
C GLY A 76 0.64 21.06 -7.38
N LEU A 77 0.74 20.34 -6.26
CA LEU A 77 1.95 19.65 -5.82
C LEU A 77 2.03 18.22 -6.37
N THR A 78 3.20 17.87 -6.89
CA THR A 78 3.60 16.49 -7.21
C THR A 78 4.43 15.88 -6.07
N VAL A 79 4.73 14.58 -6.15
CA VAL A 79 5.65 13.95 -5.19
C VAL A 79 7.02 14.59 -5.23
N ALA A 80 7.54 14.89 -6.41
CA ALA A 80 8.85 15.54 -6.57
C ALA A 80 8.89 16.94 -5.93
N ASP A 81 7.80 17.70 -6.02
CA ASP A 81 7.71 19.02 -5.37
C ASP A 81 7.73 18.89 -3.83
N VAL A 82 7.06 17.90 -3.29
CA VAL A 82 7.09 17.60 -1.84
C VAL A 82 8.50 17.21 -1.39
N GLU A 83 9.18 16.35 -2.16
CA GLU A 83 10.56 15.93 -1.87
C GLU A 83 11.54 17.10 -1.91
N ALA A 84 11.40 18.01 -2.90
CA ALA A 84 12.30 19.13 -3.10
C ALA A 84 12.06 20.29 -2.12
N ALA A 85 10.79 20.61 -1.82
CA ALA A 85 10.44 21.82 -1.06
C ALA A 85 10.45 21.60 0.45
N ILE A 86 9.99 20.46 0.95
CA ILE A 86 9.77 20.19 2.37
C ILE A 86 10.68 19.06 2.85
N GLY A 87 11.02 18.15 1.96
CA GLY A 87 11.63 16.87 2.28
C GLY A 87 10.62 15.85 2.85
N VAL A 88 10.84 14.58 2.54
CA VAL A 88 9.93 13.51 2.96
C VAL A 88 9.74 13.43 4.47
N PRO A 89 10.79 13.50 5.32
CA PRO A 89 10.61 13.46 6.77
C PRO A 89 9.71 14.58 7.29
N GLY A 90 10.01 15.84 6.93
CA GLY A 90 9.23 17.00 7.39
C GLY A 90 7.76 16.92 6.96
N PHE A 91 7.51 16.52 5.71
CA PHE A 91 6.16 16.30 5.19
C PHE A 91 5.38 15.23 5.96
N LEU A 92 6.02 14.10 6.28
CA LEU A 92 5.36 13.00 6.99
C LEU A 92 5.14 13.32 8.48
N ASP A 93 6.06 14.06 9.10
CA ASP A 93 5.92 14.50 10.49
C ASP A 93 4.78 15.51 10.65
N ASP A 94 4.65 16.48 9.72
CA ASP A 94 3.53 17.42 9.70
C ASP A 94 2.20 16.69 9.47
N LEU A 95 2.16 15.80 8.48
CA LEU A 95 0.97 15.00 8.19
C LEU A 95 0.53 14.16 9.41
N ARG A 96 1.50 13.53 10.09
CA ARG A 96 1.26 12.78 11.32
C ARG A 96 0.76 13.66 12.45
N ALA A 97 1.31 14.86 12.62
CA ALA A 97 0.87 15.81 13.64
C ALA A 97 -0.59 16.25 13.40
N GLN A 98 -0.95 16.57 12.16
CA GLN A 98 -2.32 16.91 11.78
C GLN A 98 -3.29 15.76 12.03
N LEU A 99 -2.91 14.52 11.70
CA LEU A 99 -3.73 13.34 11.98
C LEU A 99 -3.95 13.15 13.47
N LYS A 100 -2.90 13.18 14.28
CA LYS A 100 -2.98 12.99 15.73
C LYS A 100 -3.80 14.08 16.42
N ALA A 101 -3.74 15.31 15.93
CA ALA A 101 -4.54 16.43 16.42
C ALA A 101 -6.00 16.39 15.91
N GLY A 102 -6.38 15.48 15.01
CA GLY A 102 -7.70 15.47 14.40
C GLY A 102 -7.98 16.67 13.48
N MET A 103 -6.93 17.38 13.07
CA MET A 103 -7.02 18.60 12.26
C MET A 103 -6.89 18.32 10.75
N PHE A 104 -6.48 17.12 10.35
CA PHE A 104 -6.39 16.80 8.94
C PHE A 104 -7.75 16.92 8.25
N ARG A 105 -7.80 17.68 7.15
CA ARG A 105 -8.98 17.83 6.30
C ARG A 105 -8.60 17.52 4.87
N PRO A 106 -9.21 16.49 4.24
CA PRO A 106 -9.02 16.20 2.83
C PRO A 106 -9.39 17.41 1.98
N LEU A 107 -8.59 17.68 0.95
CA LEU A 107 -8.90 18.71 -0.03
C LEU A 107 -9.81 18.18 -1.13
N PRO A 108 -10.55 19.04 -1.83
CA PRO A 108 -11.29 18.65 -3.02
C PRO A 108 -10.39 17.99 -4.05
N VAL A 109 -10.90 17.00 -4.77
CA VAL A 109 -10.15 16.35 -5.83
C VAL A 109 -10.09 17.26 -7.07
N ARG A 110 -8.94 17.29 -7.75
CA ARG A 110 -8.82 17.92 -9.05
C ARG A 110 -9.50 17.04 -10.11
N GLU A 111 -10.51 17.56 -10.76
CA GLU A 111 -11.23 16.82 -11.79
C GLU A 111 -10.48 16.84 -13.13
N ARG A 112 -10.41 15.69 -13.78
CA ARG A 112 -9.90 15.54 -15.16
C ARG A 112 -10.82 14.65 -15.98
N MET A 113 -11.15 15.09 -17.18
CA MET A 113 -11.92 14.32 -18.14
C MET A 113 -11.01 13.35 -18.90
N ILE A 114 -11.38 12.08 -18.96
CA ILE A 114 -10.63 11.06 -19.69
C ILE A 114 -11.57 10.39 -20.70
N SER A 115 -11.13 10.30 -21.96
CA SER A 115 -11.86 9.55 -22.97
C SER A 115 -11.89 8.06 -22.64
N LYS A 116 -13.05 7.42 -22.81
CA LYS A 116 -13.15 5.96 -22.68
C LYS A 116 -12.49 5.29 -23.88
N PRO A 117 -11.69 4.23 -23.69
CA PRO A 117 -11.17 3.44 -24.78
C PRO A 117 -12.34 2.84 -25.58
N GLY A 118 -12.24 2.83 -26.92
CA GLY A 118 -13.27 2.25 -27.81
C GLY A 118 -13.98 3.24 -28.71
N GLY A 119 -13.49 4.49 -28.85
CA GLY A 119 -13.97 5.44 -29.89
C GLY A 119 -15.41 5.94 -29.73
N SER A 120 -16.06 5.67 -28.61
CA SER A 120 -17.49 5.99 -28.37
C SER A 120 -17.76 7.48 -28.09
N GLY A 121 -16.74 8.36 -28.10
CA GLY A 121 -16.87 9.77 -27.70
C GLY A 121 -17.25 10.00 -26.22
N LYS A 122 -17.48 8.92 -25.46
CA LYS A 122 -17.84 9.00 -24.05
C LYS A 122 -16.63 9.36 -23.19
N VAL A 123 -16.78 10.29 -22.30
CA VAL A 123 -15.78 10.69 -21.31
C VAL A 123 -16.15 10.19 -19.91
N ARG A 124 -15.14 10.03 -19.06
CA ARG A 124 -15.34 9.79 -17.62
C ARG A 124 -14.59 10.85 -16.84
N ARG A 125 -15.14 11.24 -15.72
CA ARG A 125 -14.48 12.13 -14.76
C ARG A 125 -13.52 11.34 -13.90
N LEU A 126 -12.30 11.82 -13.75
CA LEU A 126 -11.29 11.29 -12.84
C LEU A 126 -11.01 12.35 -11.79
N GLY A 127 -11.23 12.01 -10.52
CA GLY A 127 -10.82 12.83 -9.39
C GLY A 127 -9.37 12.50 -9.01
N ILE A 128 -8.53 13.52 -8.96
CA ILE A 128 -7.11 13.39 -8.59
C ILE A 128 -6.93 14.04 -7.22
N PRO A 129 -6.72 13.25 -6.14
CA PRO A 129 -6.48 13.79 -4.81
C PRO A 129 -5.05 14.35 -4.68
N THR A 130 -4.79 15.14 -3.64
CA THR A 130 -3.47 15.68 -3.31
C THR A 130 -2.48 14.56 -2.94
N VAL A 131 -1.19 14.89 -2.85
CA VAL A 131 -0.18 13.93 -2.39
C VAL A 131 -0.47 13.49 -0.96
N ALA A 132 -0.84 14.43 -0.07
CA ALA A 132 -1.20 14.15 1.32
C ALA A 132 -2.39 13.18 1.42
N ASP A 133 -3.48 13.44 0.69
CA ASP A 133 -4.64 12.56 0.66
C ASP A 133 -4.30 11.16 0.16
N ARG A 134 -3.46 11.05 -0.88
CA ARG A 134 -3.01 9.76 -1.43
C ARG A 134 -2.17 8.97 -0.43
N VAL A 135 -1.31 9.64 0.33
CA VAL A 135 -0.49 8.99 1.37
C VAL A 135 -1.37 8.45 2.48
N ILE A 136 -2.35 9.22 2.94
CA ILE A 136 -3.30 8.74 3.98
C ILE A 136 -4.16 7.59 3.45
N GLN A 137 -4.67 7.68 2.23
CA GLN A 137 -5.41 6.57 1.60
C GLN A 137 -4.56 5.30 1.49
N ALA A 138 -3.27 5.44 1.14
CA ALA A 138 -2.34 4.31 1.10
C ALA A 138 -2.06 3.75 2.50
N ALA A 139 -1.92 4.59 3.52
CA ALA A 139 -1.74 4.17 4.91
C ALA A 139 -2.98 3.44 5.44
N LEU A 140 -4.19 3.97 5.19
CA LEU A 140 -5.44 3.29 5.50
C LEU A 140 -5.53 1.93 4.81
N LYS A 141 -5.18 1.87 3.53
CA LYS A 141 -5.18 0.60 2.80
C LYS A 141 -4.22 -0.42 3.40
N LEU A 142 -3.00 0.00 3.79
CA LEU A 142 -2.03 -0.88 4.44
C LEU A 142 -2.56 -1.52 5.72
N VAL A 143 -3.38 -0.80 6.48
CA VAL A 143 -3.93 -1.26 7.76
C VAL A 143 -5.21 -2.09 7.56
N LEU A 144 -6.09 -1.67 6.66
CA LEU A 144 -7.41 -2.29 6.49
C LEU A 144 -7.39 -3.53 5.58
N GLU A 145 -6.56 -3.51 4.51
CA GLU A 145 -6.50 -4.58 3.52
C GLU A 145 -6.33 -5.99 4.14
N PRO A 146 -5.38 -6.22 5.08
CA PRO A 146 -5.20 -7.54 5.68
C PRO A 146 -6.40 -8.02 6.51
N ILE A 147 -7.18 -7.11 7.08
CA ILE A 147 -8.38 -7.44 7.84
C ILE A 147 -9.48 -7.92 6.88
N PHE A 148 -9.74 -7.16 5.81
CA PHE A 148 -10.75 -7.52 4.83
C PHE A 148 -10.38 -8.75 4.00
N GLU A 149 -9.09 -8.96 3.70
CA GLU A 149 -8.62 -10.17 3.01
C GLU A 149 -8.85 -11.43 3.85
N ALA A 150 -8.73 -11.35 5.17
CA ALA A 150 -9.05 -12.45 6.07
C ALA A 150 -10.54 -12.83 6.03
N ASP A 151 -11.44 -11.86 5.88
CA ASP A 151 -12.88 -12.09 5.73
C ASP A 151 -13.24 -12.65 4.34
N CYS A 152 -12.49 -12.26 3.30
CA CYS A 152 -12.70 -12.71 1.92
C CYS A 152 -12.04 -14.05 1.60
N ALA A 153 -11.25 -14.64 2.50
CA ALA A 153 -10.73 -15.99 2.34
C ALA A 153 -11.91 -16.97 2.19
N PRO A 154 -11.92 -17.85 1.18
CA PRO A 154 -13.11 -18.62 0.82
C PRO A 154 -13.50 -19.58 1.95
N ARG A 155 -14.48 -19.17 2.72
CA ARG A 155 -15.32 -20.09 3.51
C ARG A 155 -16.24 -20.77 2.50
N GLY A 156 -15.75 -21.83 1.85
CA GLY A 156 -16.51 -22.73 0.98
C GLY A 156 -17.54 -22.04 0.08
N ALA A 157 -17.25 -21.94 -1.20
CA ALA A 157 -18.17 -21.67 -2.30
C ALA A 157 -19.01 -20.39 -2.25
N GLY A 158 -18.68 -19.38 -3.07
CA GLY A 158 -19.70 -18.44 -3.48
C GLY A 158 -19.35 -16.98 -3.76
N PHE A 159 -18.14 -16.51 -3.60
CA PHE A 159 -17.82 -15.16 -4.06
C PHE A 159 -16.71 -15.17 -5.11
N THR A 160 -17.09 -15.31 -6.38
CA THR A 160 -16.20 -15.02 -7.51
C THR A 160 -16.08 -13.50 -7.64
N GLY A 161 -15.16 -12.91 -6.91
CA GLY A 161 -14.79 -11.51 -7.08
C GLY A 161 -14.33 -11.24 -8.51
N ARG A 162 -15.17 -10.55 -9.32
CA ARG A 162 -14.78 -10.03 -10.62
C ARG A 162 -13.68 -8.96 -10.40
N GLY A 163 -12.42 -9.38 -10.49
CA GLY A 163 -11.32 -8.44 -10.37
C GLY A 163 -9.94 -8.94 -10.76
N ALA A 164 -9.71 -10.23 -10.77
CA ALA A 164 -8.46 -10.79 -11.29
C ALA A 164 -8.62 -11.14 -12.77
N ARG A 165 -8.26 -10.21 -13.66
CA ARG A 165 -8.03 -10.58 -15.07
C ARG A 165 -6.83 -11.52 -15.11
N PRO A 166 -6.99 -12.78 -15.63
CA PRO A 166 -5.83 -13.64 -15.83
C PRO A 166 -4.88 -12.94 -16.80
N ARG A 167 -3.59 -12.89 -16.46
CA ARG A 167 -2.54 -12.46 -17.40
C ARG A 167 -2.62 -13.37 -18.62
N ARG A 168 -2.91 -12.79 -19.78
CA ARG A 168 -2.79 -13.49 -21.05
C ARG A 168 -1.38 -14.03 -21.18
N ALA A 169 -1.26 -15.34 -21.30
CA ALA A 169 -0.02 -15.99 -21.72
C ALA A 169 0.39 -15.44 -23.10
N PRO A 170 1.68 -15.27 -23.37
CA PRO A 170 2.13 -14.86 -24.70
C PRO A 170 1.75 -15.93 -25.71
N VAL A 171 1.06 -15.51 -26.77
CA VAL A 171 0.75 -16.35 -27.92
C VAL A 171 2.08 -16.68 -28.59
N ALA A 172 2.48 -17.95 -28.57
CA ALA A 172 3.59 -18.46 -29.34
C ALA A 172 3.31 -18.24 -30.84
N ALA A 173 4.18 -17.41 -31.46
CA ALA A 173 4.16 -17.23 -32.91
C ALA A 173 4.53 -18.55 -33.59
N GLY A 174 3.52 -19.23 -34.14
CA GLY A 174 3.71 -20.37 -35.02
C GLY A 174 4.33 -19.94 -36.33
N VAL A 175 5.59 -20.31 -36.54
CA VAL A 175 6.27 -20.21 -37.83
C VAL A 175 5.68 -21.26 -38.74
N GLN A 176 4.82 -20.87 -39.69
CA GLN A 176 4.46 -21.71 -40.82
C GLN A 176 5.52 -21.55 -41.90
N LYS A 177 6.31 -22.61 -42.10
CA LYS A 177 7.07 -22.82 -43.36
C LYS A 177 6.10 -23.10 -44.48
N LEU A 178 6.04 -22.23 -45.46
CA LEU A 178 5.52 -22.60 -46.81
C LEU A 178 6.69 -23.14 -47.61
N GLY A 179 6.53 -24.43 -47.98
CA GLY A 179 7.40 -25.11 -48.91
C GLY A 179 7.11 -24.64 -50.34
N ALA A 180 8.17 -24.75 -51.13
CA ALA A 180 8.23 -24.48 -52.56
C ALA A 180 7.41 -25.46 -53.39
N VAL A 181 6.82 -25.00 -54.47
CA VAL A 181 6.83 -25.53 -55.83
C VAL A 181 6.89 -24.36 -56.78
#